data_7c6ba180a18979697560be2bda728a70
#
_entry.id   7c6ba180a18979697560be2bda728a70
#
_cell.length_a   1.000
_cell.length_b   1.000
_cell.length_c   1.000
_cell.angle_alpha   90.00
_cell.angle_beta   90.00
_cell.angle_gamma   90.00
#
_symmetry.space_group_name_H-M   'P 1'
#
loop_
_entity.id
_entity.type
_entity.pdbx_description
1 polymer ?
#
loop_
_entity_poly.entity_id
_entity_poly.type
_entity_poly.pdbx_seq_one_letter_code
_entity_poly.pdbx_strand_id
1 'polypeptide(L)' 'MRNYEKQRLQATIEGIKYMQKMKFDKYVILNNLDSVIENLRGNASNEFIKCLFDIRQKIVLDKEIK' A
#
# COMPACT_ATOMS: atom_id res chain seq x y z
N MET A 1 4.02 2.26 -15.66
CA MET A 1 3.26 2.93 -14.58
C MET A 1 3.19 4.42 -14.90
N ARG A 2 2.01 5.02 -14.73
CA ARG A 2 1.80 6.45 -15.03
C ARG A 2 2.42 7.30 -13.90
N ASN A 3 2.72 8.58 -14.23
CA ASN A 3 3.36 9.47 -13.25
C ASN A 3 2.53 9.64 -11.98
N TYR A 4 1.21 9.84 -12.11
CA TYR A 4 0.37 10.01 -10.93
C TYR A 4 0.29 8.74 -10.09
N GLU A 5 0.42 7.58 -10.72
CA GLU A 5 0.46 6.30 -10.01
C GLU A 5 1.73 6.16 -9.20
N LYS A 6 2.87 6.60 -9.75
CA LYS A 6 4.14 6.61 -9.02
C LYS A 6 4.06 7.49 -7.79
N GLN A 7 3.48 8.68 -7.94
CA GLN A 7 3.30 9.61 -6.83
C GLN A 7 2.36 9.03 -5.77
N ARG A 8 1.26 8.40 -6.20
CA ARG A 8 0.31 7.78 -5.29
C ARG A 8 0.92 6.58 -4.57
N LEU A 9 1.71 5.78 -5.28
CA LEU A 9 2.41 4.66 -4.69
C LEU A 9 3.39 5.15 -3.62
N GLN A 10 4.15 6.19 -3.93
CA GLN A 10 5.07 6.80 -2.97
C GLN A 10 4.34 7.29 -1.73
N ALA A 11 3.22 7.99 -1.90
CA ALA A 11 2.42 8.49 -0.79
C ALA A 11 1.87 7.33 0.06
N THR A 12 1.43 6.25 -0.59
CA THR A 12 0.94 5.06 0.10
C THR A 12 2.04 4.41 0.93
N ILE A 13 3.23 4.27 0.36
CA ILE A 13 4.40 3.70 1.05
C ILE A 13 4.76 4.55 2.27
N GLU A 14 4.82 5.87 2.10
CA GLU A 14 5.14 6.77 3.21
C GLU A 14 4.11 6.70 4.32
N GLY A 15 2.83 6.62 3.97
CA GLY A 15 1.76 6.46 4.95
C GLY A 15 1.89 5.15 5.73
N ILE A 16 2.22 4.05 5.05
CA ILE A 16 2.41 2.75 5.69
C ILE A 16 3.62 2.78 6.62
N LYS A 17 4.73 3.36 6.17
CA LYS A 17 5.93 3.52 7.01
C LYS A 17 5.60 4.27 8.29
N TYR A 18 4.82 5.34 8.18
CA TYR A 18 4.40 6.12 9.33
C TYR A 18 3.57 5.26 10.29
N MET A 19 2.59 4.53 9.77
CA MET A 19 1.75 3.68 10.60
C MET A 19 2.55 2.58 11.29
N GLN A 20 3.52 1.98 10.61
CA GLN A 20 4.41 0.99 11.21
C GLN A 20 5.29 1.60 12.28
N LYS A 21 5.82 2.79 12.03
CA LYS A 21 6.64 3.53 13.00
C LYS A 21 5.84 3.83 14.27
N MET A 22 4.58 4.17 14.12
CA MET A 22 3.69 4.50 15.24
C MET A 22 3.07 3.25 15.89
N LYS A 23 3.48 2.06 15.45
CA LYS A 23 3.02 0.80 16.03
C LYS A 23 1.52 0.55 15.87
N PHE A 24 0.96 0.99 14.76
CA PHE A 24 -0.43 0.68 14.44
C PHE A 24 -0.60 -0.83 14.26
N ASP A 25 -1.76 -1.34 14.64
CA ASP A 25 -2.11 -2.74 14.41
C ASP A 25 -2.05 -3.05 12.92
N LYS A 26 -1.46 -4.19 12.56
CA LYS A 26 -1.31 -4.55 11.14
C LYS A 26 -2.65 -4.65 10.42
N TYR A 27 -3.72 -5.04 11.11
CA TYR A 27 -5.04 -5.14 10.48
C TYR A 27 -5.60 -3.75 10.13
N VAL A 28 -5.28 -2.73 10.91
CA VAL A 28 -5.63 -1.35 10.57
C VAL A 28 -4.90 -0.92 9.30
N ILE A 29 -3.61 -1.24 9.21
CA ILE A 29 -2.80 -0.93 8.02
C ILE A 29 -3.34 -1.67 6.81
N LEU A 30 -3.64 -2.97 6.95
CA LEU A 30 -4.19 -3.79 5.88
C LEU A 30 -5.55 -3.26 5.40
N ASN A 31 -6.42 -2.86 6.33
CA ASN A 31 -7.72 -2.29 5.97
C ASN A 31 -7.57 -1.02 5.14
N ASN A 32 -6.66 -0.14 5.53
CA ASN A 32 -6.38 1.08 4.76
C ASN A 32 -5.87 0.75 3.37
N LEU A 33 -4.94 -0.20 3.27
CA LEU A 33 -4.37 -0.61 1.99
C LEU A 33 -5.43 -1.28 1.11
N ASP A 34 -6.26 -2.15 1.68
CA ASP A 34 -7.33 -2.82 0.97
C ASP A 34 -8.34 -1.81 0.42
N SER A 35 -8.64 -0.74 1.17
CA SER A 35 -9.51 0.33 0.70
C SER A 35 -8.92 1.04 -0.51
N VAL A 36 -7.61 1.30 -0.50
CA VAL A 36 -6.91 1.91 -1.63
C VAL A 36 -7.01 1.00 -2.86
N ILE A 37 -6.73 -0.29 -2.68
CA ILE A 37 -6.79 -1.27 -3.77
C ILE A 37 -8.20 -1.32 -4.35
N GLU A 38 -9.20 -1.40 -3.50
CA GLU A 38 -10.60 -1.50 -3.92
C GLU A 38 -11.03 -0.27 -4.72
N ASN A 39 -10.66 0.93 -4.26
CA ASN A 39 -11.04 2.17 -4.92
C ASN A 39 -10.36 2.35 -6.28
N LEU A 40 -9.17 1.78 -6.46
CA LEU A 40 -8.39 1.98 -7.68
C LEU A 40 -8.46 0.82 -8.66
N ARG A 41 -9.06 -0.29 -8.25
CA ARG A 41 -9.00 -1.56 -8.99
C ARG A 41 -9.43 -1.47 -10.44
N GLY A 42 -10.44 -0.68 -10.76
CA GLY A 42 -10.94 -0.54 -12.12
C GLY A 42 -10.22 0.52 -12.96
N ASN A 43 -9.36 1.34 -12.35
CA ASN A 43 -8.81 2.53 -13.00
C ASN A 43 -7.28 2.60 -12.95
N ALA A 44 -6.62 1.62 -12.36
CA ALA A 44 -5.17 1.62 -12.21
C ALA A 44 -4.53 0.59 -13.14
N SER A 45 -3.25 0.82 -13.48
CA SER A 45 -2.49 -0.14 -14.26
C SER A 45 -2.24 -1.42 -13.45
N ASN A 46 -2.02 -2.54 -14.16
CA ASN A 46 -1.72 -3.81 -13.50
C ASN A 46 -0.43 -3.73 -12.68
N GLU A 47 0.56 -2.99 -13.16
CA GLU A 47 1.81 -2.78 -12.42
C GLU A 47 1.57 -2.12 -11.07
N PHE A 48 0.73 -1.09 -11.06
CA PHE A 48 0.40 -0.35 -9.84
C PHE A 48 -0.27 -1.29 -8.82
N ILE A 49 -1.29 -2.02 -9.27
CA ILE A 49 -2.03 -2.95 -8.41
C ILE A 49 -1.10 -4.04 -7.89
N LYS A 50 -0.21 -4.58 -8.73
CA LYS A 50 0.77 -5.58 -8.31
C LYS A 50 1.69 -5.05 -7.22
N CYS A 51 2.16 -3.80 -7.35
CA CYS A 51 2.98 -3.18 -6.31
C CYS A 51 2.24 -3.10 -4.98
N LEU A 52 0.96 -2.74 -5.01
CA LEU A 52 0.14 -2.66 -3.80
C LEU A 52 -0.03 -4.04 -3.15
N PHE A 53 -0.25 -5.08 -3.96
CA PHE A 53 -0.34 -6.45 -3.43
C PHE A 53 0.99 -6.93 -2.85
N ASP A 54 2.12 -6.56 -3.45
CA ASP A 54 3.44 -6.90 -2.91
C ASP A 54 3.65 -6.25 -1.53
N ILE A 55 3.25 -4.99 -1.39
CA ILE A 55 3.30 -4.29 -0.11
C ILE A 55 2.40 -4.99 0.91
N ARG A 56 1.19 -5.33 0.48
CA ARG A 56 0.22 -6.03 1.33
C ARG A 56 0.80 -7.33 1.87
N GLN A 57 1.46 -8.11 1.01
CA GLN A 57 2.06 -9.37 1.40
C GLN A 57 3.14 -9.17 2.47
N LYS A 58 3.97 -8.14 2.32
CA LYS A 58 4.99 -7.82 3.32
C LYS A 58 4.36 -7.48 4.67
N ILE A 59 3.26 -6.75 4.67
CA ILE A 59 2.57 -6.39 5.91
C ILE A 59 1.98 -7.65 6.58
N VAL A 60 1.39 -8.55 5.80
CA VAL A 60 0.85 -9.81 6.30
C VAL A 60 1.95 -10.64 6.98
N LEU A 61 3.16 -10.61 6.41
CA LEU A 61 4.32 -11.33 6.95
C LEU A 61 5.05 -10.56 8.04
N ASP A 62 4.49 -9.47 8.52
CA ASP A 62 5.07 -8.61 9.57
C ASP A 62 6.42 -8.02 9.17
N LYS A 63 6.66 -7.83 7.87
CA LYS A 63 7.87 -7.19 7.39
C LYS A 63 7.72 -5.69 7.38
N GLU A 64 8.80 -5.00 7.75
CA GLU A 64 8.84 -3.54 7.71
C GLU A 64 9.03 -3.07 6.27
N ILE A 65 8.26 -2.05 5.88
CA ILE A 65 8.39 -1.43 4.58
C ILE A 65 9.51 -0.39 4.65
N LYS A 66 10.47 -0.48 3.73
CA LYS A 66 11.64 0.42 3.70
C LYS A 66 11.63 1.32 2.48
#